data_a4772ce9088e5cc9d65b88b302738b1b
#
_entry.id   a4772ce9088e5cc9d65b88b302738b1b
#
_cell.length_a   1.000
_cell.length_b   1.000
_cell.length_c   1.000
_cell.angle_alpha   90.00
_cell.angle_beta   90.00
_cell.angle_gamma   90.00
#
_symmetry.space_group_name_H-M   'P 1'
#
loop_
_entity.id
_entity.type
_entity.pdbx_description
1 polymer ?
#
loop_
_entity_poly.entity_id
_entity_poly.type
_entity_poly.pdbx_seq_one_letter_code
_entity_poly.pdbx_strand_id
1 'polypeptide(L)'
;MKERYTKNCSGCNSEQSYGRLDHYRSAVRGDWKCKSCSNSNNTFKGRLGPMPYTWFEIKRKGGIHRGLLWDLEPQDIIDLYEQQEHKCYLTGWPIGWSEKGLTATLSIDRIDSSEGYLKTNIQLLHKDVNMAKQQYSQDYFIEICEAVTNKVKW
;
A
#
# COMPACT_ATOMS: atom_id res chain seq x y z
N MET A 1 -14.29 30.71 35.70
CA MET A 1 -14.38 29.41 34.99
C MET A 1 -14.40 29.68 33.50
N LYS A 2 -13.54 29.04 32.69
CA LYS A 2 -13.60 29.21 31.23
C LYS A 2 -14.77 28.39 30.69
N GLU A 3 -15.67 29.07 29.99
CA GLU A 3 -16.76 28.38 29.26
C GLU A 3 -16.20 27.29 28.34
N ARG A 4 -16.77 26.10 28.43
CA ARG A 4 -16.48 24.99 27.55
C ARG A 4 -17.69 24.75 26.64
N TYR A 5 -17.46 24.73 25.38
CA TYR A 5 -18.47 24.44 24.36
C TYR A 5 -18.42 22.95 24.05
N THR A 6 -19.56 22.25 24.05
CA THR A 6 -19.60 20.81 23.82
C THR A 6 -20.52 20.46 22.66
N LYS A 7 -20.18 19.43 21.92
CA LYS A 7 -21.07 18.77 20.95
C LYS A 7 -20.80 17.26 20.96
N ASN A 8 -21.80 16.48 20.58
CA ASN A 8 -21.63 15.06 20.40
C ASN A 8 -21.07 14.73 19.03
N CYS A 9 -20.19 13.75 18.98
CA CYS A 9 -19.63 13.23 17.74
C CYS A 9 -20.72 12.52 16.92
N SER A 10 -20.88 12.87 15.65
CA SER A 10 -21.84 12.23 14.76
C SER A 10 -21.50 10.76 14.42
N GLY A 11 -20.29 10.31 14.71
CA GLY A 11 -19.87 8.93 14.46
C GLY A 11 -20.08 7.97 15.62
N CYS A 12 -19.90 8.41 16.87
CA CYS A 12 -19.98 7.53 18.05
C CYS A 12 -20.75 8.13 19.24
N ASN A 13 -21.35 9.28 19.06
CA ASN A 13 -22.11 10.04 20.06
C ASN A 13 -21.32 10.45 21.31
N SER A 14 -19.98 10.30 21.33
CA SER A 14 -19.16 10.77 22.44
C SER A 14 -19.13 12.30 22.52
N GLU A 15 -19.18 12.85 23.74
CA GLU A 15 -19.10 14.29 23.94
C GLU A 15 -17.69 14.81 23.66
N GLN A 16 -17.61 15.89 22.88
CA GLN A 16 -16.37 16.60 22.53
C GLN A 16 -16.43 18.00 23.08
N SER A 17 -15.40 18.43 23.80
CA SER A 17 -15.32 19.77 24.39
C SER A 17 -14.32 20.67 23.66
N TYR A 18 -14.69 21.92 23.46
CA TYR A 18 -13.91 22.93 22.75
C TYR A 18 -13.64 24.12 23.68
N GLY A 19 -12.39 24.48 23.85
CA GLY A 19 -11.98 25.62 24.67
C GLY A 19 -12.15 26.99 23.99
N ARG A 20 -12.55 27.01 22.69
CA ARG A 20 -12.74 28.22 21.90
C ARG A 20 -14.03 28.12 21.10
N LEU A 21 -14.79 29.22 21.08
CA LEU A 21 -16.08 29.30 20.40
C LEU A 21 -15.95 29.14 18.87
N ASP A 22 -14.90 29.69 18.27
CA ASP A 22 -14.65 29.58 16.82
C ASP A 22 -14.40 28.13 16.38
N HIS A 23 -13.63 27.36 17.17
CA HIS A 23 -13.42 25.93 16.95
C HIS A 23 -14.71 25.14 17.07
N TYR A 24 -15.53 25.44 18.11
CA TYR A 24 -16.84 24.81 18.28
C TYR A 24 -17.75 25.09 17.09
N ARG A 25 -17.89 26.34 16.66
CA ARG A 25 -18.72 26.71 15.51
C ARG A 25 -18.26 26.03 14.22
N SER A 26 -16.95 25.92 14.00
CA SER A 26 -16.39 25.21 12.87
C SER A 26 -16.68 23.71 12.93
N ALA A 27 -16.57 23.10 14.11
CA ALA A 27 -16.87 21.69 14.33
C ALA A 27 -18.35 21.36 14.13
N VAL A 28 -19.26 22.26 14.54
CA VAL A 28 -20.71 22.12 14.29
C VAL A 28 -21.02 22.24 12.81
N ARG A 29 -20.49 23.29 12.14
CA ARG A 29 -20.76 23.59 10.73
C ARG A 29 -20.19 22.49 9.80
N GLY A 30 -18.99 21.97 10.12
CA GLY A 30 -18.31 20.95 9.34
C GLY A 30 -18.66 19.52 9.73
N ASP A 31 -19.61 19.32 10.64
CA ASP A 31 -19.94 18.01 11.23
C ASP A 31 -18.70 17.19 11.66
N TRP A 32 -17.76 17.84 12.35
CA TRP A 32 -16.50 17.21 12.73
C TRP A 32 -16.74 16.06 13.67
N LYS A 33 -16.18 14.92 13.34
CA LYS A 33 -16.15 13.73 14.16
C LYS A 33 -15.04 13.84 15.21
N CYS A 34 -15.17 13.09 16.32
CA CYS A 34 -14.09 12.98 17.29
C CYS A 34 -12.84 12.37 16.65
N LYS A 35 -11.69 12.58 17.28
CA LYS A 35 -10.39 12.11 16.77
C LYS A 35 -10.38 10.60 16.48
N SER A 36 -11.06 9.81 17.30
CA SER A 36 -11.21 8.36 17.11
C SER A 36 -12.01 8.05 15.84
N CYS A 37 -13.21 8.64 15.66
CA CYS A 37 -14.05 8.44 14.49
C CYS A 37 -13.47 9.06 13.21
N SER A 38 -12.79 10.19 13.32
CA SER A 38 -12.07 10.80 12.19
C SER A 38 -10.92 9.91 11.74
N ASN A 39 -10.21 9.29 12.67
CA ASN A 39 -9.14 8.34 12.36
C ASN A 39 -9.68 7.01 11.82
N SER A 40 -10.88 6.57 12.23
CA SER A 40 -11.52 5.35 11.70
C SER A 40 -12.03 5.53 10.26
N ASN A 41 -12.39 6.76 9.88
CA ASN A 41 -12.74 7.09 8.49
C ASN A 41 -11.51 7.46 7.63
N ASN A 42 -10.39 7.78 8.28
CA ASN A 42 -9.17 8.19 7.62
C ASN A 42 -8.16 7.05 7.73
N THR A 43 -8.26 6.10 6.82
CA THR A 43 -7.35 4.97 6.69
C THR A 43 -7.34 4.02 7.87
N PHE A 44 -7.78 2.83 7.63
CA PHE A 44 -7.41 1.67 8.42
C PHE A 44 -5.86 1.66 8.53
N LYS A 45 -5.34 2.27 9.60
CA LYS A 45 -3.92 2.29 9.92
C LYS A 45 -3.46 0.95 10.52
N GLY A 46 -4.22 -0.11 10.24
CA GLY A 46 -3.95 -1.45 10.70
C GLY A 46 -2.95 -2.16 9.77
N ARG A 47 -2.49 -3.29 10.26
CA ARG A 47 -1.82 -4.29 9.43
C ARG A 47 -2.84 -5.38 9.12
N LEU A 48 -2.81 -5.89 7.90
CA LEU A 48 -3.45 -7.15 7.54
C LEU A 48 -2.33 -8.20 7.54
N GLY A 49 -2.24 -8.98 8.61
CA GLY A 49 -1.10 -9.86 8.79
C GLY A 49 0.23 -9.09 8.71
N PRO A 50 1.18 -9.50 7.87
CA PRO A 50 2.47 -8.82 7.69
C PRO A 50 2.35 -7.48 6.94
N MET A 51 1.30 -7.28 6.14
CA MET A 51 1.17 -6.14 5.23
C MET A 51 0.61 -4.89 5.90
N PRO A 52 1.28 -3.72 5.81
CA PRO A 52 0.66 -2.44 6.16
C PRO A 52 -0.43 -2.08 5.15
N TYR A 53 -1.68 -1.86 5.61
CA TYR A 53 -2.79 -1.51 4.72
C TYR A 53 -2.54 -0.22 3.92
N THR A 54 -1.83 0.73 4.52
CA THR A 54 -1.44 1.97 3.83
C THR A 54 -0.54 1.73 2.62
N TRP A 55 0.33 0.71 2.68
CA TRP A 55 1.17 0.32 1.55
C TRP A 55 0.31 -0.18 0.38
N PHE A 56 -0.67 -1.05 0.66
CA PHE A 56 -1.62 -1.54 -0.35
C PHE A 56 -2.39 -0.38 -1.00
N GLU A 57 -2.96 0.52 -0.20
CA GLU A 57 -3.70 1.67 -0.70
C GLU A 57 -2.86 2.61 -1.57
N ILE A 58 -1.58 2.81 -1.23
CA ILE A 58 -0.67 3.60 -2.06
C ILE A 58 -0.47 2.93 -3.42
N LYS A 59 -0.27 1.61 -3.46
CA LYS A 59 -0.10 0.86 -4.70
C LYS A 59 -1.37 0.88 -5.55
N ARG A 60 -2.54 0.63 -4.93
CA ARG A 60 -3.85 0.68 -5.59
C ARG A 60 -4.11 2.04 -6.22
N LYS A 61 -3.99 3.11 -5.45
CA LYS A 61 -4.18 4.48 -5.94
C LYS A 61 -3.22 4.83 -7.07
N GLY A 62 -1.97 4.43 -6.95
CA GLY A 62 -0.97 4.63 -7.99
C GLY A 62 -1.27 3.86 -9.28
N GLY A 63 -1.82 2.65 -9.20
CA GLY A 63 -2.28 1.89 -10.36
C GLY A 63 -3.46 2.55 -11.06
N ILE A 64 -4.50 2.89 -10.31
CA ILE A 64 -5.70 3.57 -10.82
C ILE A 64 -5.35 4.93 -11.44
N HIS A 65 -4.48 5.70 -10.81
CA HIS A 65 -4.04 7.01 -11.34
C HIS A 65 -3.36 6.91 -12.72
N ARG A 66 -2.68 5.79 -12.98
CA ARG A 66 -2.10 5.49 -14.31
C ARG A 66 -3.11 4.92 -15.30
N GLY A 67 -4.40 4.85 -14.96
CA GLY A 67 -5.44 4.29 -15.82
C GLY A 67 -5.43 2.76 -15.90
N LEU A 68 -4.72 2.08 -15.00
CA LEU A 68 -4.63 0.62 -15.02
C LEU A 68 -5.80 0.00 -14.26
N LEU A 69 -6.34 -1.08 -14.79
CA LEU A 69 -7.32 -1.89 -14.07
C LEU A 69 -6.70 -2.45 -12.79
N TRP A 70 -7.45 -2.41 -11.70
CA TRP A 70 -7.04 -2.95 -10.41
C TRP A 70 -8.12 -3.90 -9.88
N ASP A 71 -7.84 -5.18 -9.90
CA ASP A 71 -8.72 -6.27 -9.44
C ASP A 71 -8.04 -7.10 -8.33
N LEU A 72 -7.42 -6.39 -7.38
CA LEU A 72 -6.74 -7.03 -6.26
C LEU A 72 -7.34 -6.56 -4.94
N GLU A 73 -7.53 -7.52 -4.05
CA GLU A 73 -7.82 -7.30 -2.65
C GLU A 73 -6.54 -7.45 -1.81
N PRO A 74 -6.47 -6.88 -0.61
CA PRO A 74 -5.31 -7.03 0.27
C PRO A 74 -4.92 -8.49 0.52
N GLN A 75 -5.89 -9.38 0.62
CA GLN A 75 -5.64 -10.80 0.88
C GLN A 75 -4.92 -11.49 -0.28
N ASP A 76 -5.20 -11.11 -1.53
CA ASP A 76 -4.53 -11.68 -2.70
C ASP A 76 -3.01 -11.48 -2.65
N ILE A 77 -2.58 -10.31 -2.15
CA ILE A 77 -1.15 -10.00 -1.99
C ILE A 77 -0.53 -10.80 -0.85
N ILE A 78 -1.26 -11.00 0.24
CA ILE A 78 -0.78 -11.78 1.39
C ILE A 78 -0.63 -13.24 0.97
N ASP A 79 -1.64 -13.80 0.31
CA ASP A 79 -1.62 -15.19 -0.15
C ASP A 79 -0.47 -15.45 -1.14
N LEU A 80 -0.26 -14.52 -2.07
CA LEU A 80 0.86 -14.60 -3.01
C LEU A 80 2.22 -14.47 -2.32
N TYR A 81 2.33 -13.64 -1.27
CA TYR A 81 3.54 -13.49 -0.48
C TYR A 81 3.90 -14.78 0.28
N GLU A 82 2.89 -15.44 0.86
CA GLU A 82 3.08 -16.74 1.51
C GLU A 82 3.40 -17.83 0.47
N GLN A 83 2.71 -17.84 -0.67
CA GLN A 83 2.98 -18.78 -1.76
C GLN A 83 4.40 -18.67 -2.30
N GLN A 84 4.95 -17.45 -2.36
CA GLN A 84 6.33 -17.19 -2.79
C GLN A 84 7.36 -17.37 -1.66
N GLU A 85 6.96 -17.90 -0.50
CA GLU A 85 7.84 -18.11 0.66
C GLU A 85 8.62 -16.83 1.06
N HIS A 86 7.99 -15.67 0.95
CA HIS A 86 8.58 -14.36 1.23
C HIS A 86 9.80 -14.01 0.35
N LYS A 87 9.85 -14.58 -0.85
CA LYS A 87 10.97 -14.42 -1.80
C LYS A 87 10.52 -13.76 -3.10
N CYS A 88 11.45 -13.03 -3.71
CA CYS A 88 11.29 -12.51 -5.05
C CYS A 88 11.13 -13.65 -6.05
N TYR A 89 10.09 -13.61 -6.86
CA TYR A 89 9.79 -14.68 -7.82
C TYR A 89 10.94 -14.97 -8.80
N LEU A 90 11.65 -13.93 -9.27
CA LEU A 90 12.69 -14.08 -10.29
C LEU A 90 14.08 -14.38 -9.71
N THR A 91 14.39 -13.95 -8.50
CA THR A 91 15.76 -14.06 -7.95
C THR A 91 15.87 -14.91 -6.70
N GLY A 92 14.75 -15.24 -6.06
CA GLY A 92 14.76 -15.90 -4.76
C GLY A 92 15.23 -15.01 -3.60
N TRP A 93 15.54 -13.73 -3.84
CA TRP A 93 15.95 -12.81 -2.78
C TRP A 93 14.81 -12.57 -1.79
N PRO A 94 15.12 -12.40 -0.48
CA PRO A 94 14.09 -12.11 0.50
C PRO A 94 13.42 -10.76 0.22
N ILE A 95 12.10 -10.73 0.30
CA ILE A 95 11.30 -9.53 0.13
C ILE A 95 10.44 -9.30 1.37
N GLY A 96 10.09 -8.05 1.64
CA GLY A 96 9.24 -7.72 2.79
C GLY A 96 8.79 -6.27 2.79
N TRP A 97 7.81 -6.01 3.65
CA TRP A 97 7.36 -4.66 3.95
C TRP A 97 8.33 -3.98 4.92
N SER A 98 8.31 -2.64 4.92
CA SER A 98 9.12 -1.84 5.84
C SER A 98 8.79 -2.16 7.29
N GLU A 99 9.78 -2.56 8.04
CA GLU A 99 9.80 -2.56 9.50
C GLU A 99 10.63 -1.38 10.01
N LYS A 100 10.59 -1.11 11.32
CA LYS A 100 11.31 0.03 11.91
C LYS A 100 12.78 0.06 11.47
N GLY A 101 13.13 1.04 10.64
CA GLY A 101 14.50 1.28 10.17
C GLY A 101 14.91 0.52 8.90
N LEU A 102 14.07 -0.36 8.36
CA LEU A 102 14.32 -1.07 7.11
C LEU A 102 13.40 -0.56 6.01
N THR A 103 13.94 -0.30 4.83
CA THR A 103 13.16 0.04 3.63
C THR A 103 12.42 -1.20 3.11
N ALA A 104 11.15 -1.03 2.74
CA ALA A 104 10.40 -2.08 2.05
C ALA A 104 11.16 -2.52 0.79
N THR A 105 11.33 -3.82 0.64
CA THR A 105 11.96 -4.42 -0.55
C THR A 105 10.94 -5.04 -1.49
N LEU A 106 9.71 -5.29 -1.00
CA LEU A 106 8.62 -5.89 -1.76
C LEU A 106 8.01 -4.91 -2.75
N SER A 107 7.79 -5.38 -3.97
CA SER A 107 7.09 -4.67 -5.05
C SER A 107 6.13 -5.62 -5.77
N ILE A 108 4.95 -5.13 -6.15
CA ILE A 108 4.03 -5.85 -7.05
C ILE A 108 4.50 -5.56 -8.47
N ASP A 109 4.80 -6.59 -9.21
CA ASP A 109 5.08 -6.54 -10.65
C ASP A 109 3.91 -7.10 -11.44
N ARG A 110 3.69 -6.59 -12.64
CA ARG A 110 2.78 -7.17 -13.62
C ARG A 110 3.58 -8.07 -14.56
N ILE A 111 3.17 -9.32 -14.68
CA ILE A 111 3.84 -10.30 -15.55
C ILE A 111 3.79 -9.79 -16.99
N ASP A 112 2.60 -9.41 -17.46
CA ASP A 112 2.38 -8.66 -18.70
C ASP A 112 2.09 -7.18 -18.38
N SER A 113 2.99 -6.30 -18.80
CA SER A 113 2.89 -4.85 -18.54
C SER A 113 1.78 -4.18 -19.35
N SER A 114 1.22 -4.82 -20.38
CA SER A 114 0.09 -4.31 -21.17
C SER A 114 -1.25 -4.45 -20.43
N GLU A 115 -1.35 -5.37 -19.50
CA GLU A 115 -2.53 -5.61 -18.69
C GLU A 115 -2.50 -4.82 -17.37
N GLY A 116 -3.60 -4.90 -16.61
CA GLY A 116 -3.73 -4.31 -15.28
C GLY A 116 -3.17 -5.18 -14.17
N TYR A 117 -3.45 -4.74 -12.95
CA TYR A 117 -3.18 -5.50 -11.73
C TYR A 117 -4.32 -6.51 -11.51
N LEU A 118 -4.19 -7.67 -12.15
CA LEU A 118 -5.13 -8.79 -12.05
C LEU A 118 -4.51 -9.91 -11.21
N LYS A 119 -5.33 -10.70 -10.53
CA LYS A 119 -4.87 -11.83 -9.71
C LYS A 119 -3.98 -12.82 -10.49
N THR A 120 -4.27 -12.98 -11.78
CA THR A 120 -3.52 -13.87 -12.70
C THR A 120 -2.31 -13.20 -13.34
N ASN A 121 -2.19 -11.88 -13.23
CA ASN A 121 -1.15 -11.08 -13.90
C ASN A 121 -0.18 -10.41 -12.94
N ILE A 122 -0.07 -10.89 -11.71
CA ILE A 122 0.86 -10.32 -10.74
C ILE A 122 1.84 -11.34 -10.19
N GLN A 123 3.01 -10.83 -9.84
CA GLN A 123 4.03 -11.52 -9.06
C GLN A 123 4.68 -10.54 -8.07
N LEU A 124 5.29 -11.06 -7.02
CA LEU A 124 6.02 -10.24 -6.07
C LEU A 124 7.51 -10.31 -6.36
N LEU A 125 8.10 -9.16 -6.57
CA LEU A 125 9.53 -9.01 -6.85
C LEU A 125 10.22 -8.18 -5.78
N HIS A 126 11.54 -8.33 -5.71
CA HIS A 126 12.36 -7.34 -5.04
C HIS A 126 12.26 -6.01 -5.81
N LYS A 127 12.15 -4.89 -5.10
CA LYS A 127 11.95 -3.55 -5.71
C LYS A 127 12.98 -3.21 -6.77
N ASP A 128 14.24 -3.60 -6.55
CA ASP A 128 15.33 -3.29 -7.48
C ASP A 128 15.24 -4.16 -8.74
N VAL A 129 14.80 -5.42 -8.60
CA VAL A 129 14.53 -6.32 -9.73
C VAL A 129 13.35 -5.78 -10.56
N ASN A 130 12.27 -5.36 -9.91
CA ASN A 130 11.12 -4.76 -10.58
C ASN A 130 11.50 -3.44 -11.30
N MET A 131 12.35 -2.63 -10.67
CA MET A 131 12.85 -1.41 -11.28
C MET A 131 13.73 -1.70 -12.51
N ALA A 132 14.55 -2.73 -12.46
CA ALA A 132 15.37 -3.16 -13.61
C ALA A 132 14.52 -3.76 -14.75
N LYS A 133 13.51 -4.57 -14.40
CA LYS A 133 12.57 -5.18 -15.38
C LYS A 133 11.73 -4.12 -16.10
N GLN A 134 11.29 -3.07 -15.43
CA GLN A 134 10.44 -2.02 -15.99
C GLN A 134 9.20 -2.57 -16.73
N GLN A 135 9.09 -2.29 -18.04
CA GLN A 135 7.98 -2.70 -18.90
C GLN A 135 8.33 -3.90 -19.80
N TYR A 136 9.54 -4.44 -19.65
CA TYR A 136 9.92 -5.60 -20.43
C TYR A 136 9.06 -6.82 -20.08
N SER A 137 8.80 -7.67 -21.07
CA SER A 137 8.26 -9.00 -20.80
C SER A 137 9.25 -9.78 -19.92
N GLN A 138 8.73 -10.73 -19.16
CA GLN A 138 9.57 -11.52 -18.27
C GLN A 138 10.67 -12.27 -19.04
N ASP A 139 10.30 -12.89 -20.18
CA ASP A 139 11.25 -13.66 -21.00
C ASP A 139 12.38 -12.79 -21.54
N TYR A 140 12.04 -11.61 -22.07
CA TYR A 140 13.05 -10.68 -22.57
C TYR A 140 13.96 -10.14 -21.46
N PHE A 141 13.41 -9.88 -20.27
CA PHE A 141 14.22 -9.47 -19.13
C PHE A 141 15.19 -10.57 -18.67
N ILE A 142 14.74 -11.83 -18.67
CA ILE A 142 15.61 -12.98 -18.39
C ILE A 142 16.71 -13.10 -19.42
N GLU A 143 16.38 -12.99 -20.71
CA GLU A 143 17.36 -12.99 -21.80
C GLU A 143 18.45 -11.91 -21.62
N ILE A 144 18.05 -10.69 -21.25
CA ILE A 144 19.00 -9.62 -20.93
C ILE A 144 19.94 -10.02 -19.79
N CYS A 145 19.38 -10.57 -18.70
CA CYS A 145 20.17 -10.99 -17.56
C CYS A 145 21.15 -12.11 -17.90
N GLU A 146 20.74 -13.08 -18.70
CA GLU A 146 21.59 -14.18 -19.19
C GLU A 146 22.71 -13.64 -20.10
N ALA A 147 22.38 -12.72 -21.02
CA ALA A 147 23.38 -12.11 -21.89
C ALA A 147 24.47 -11.37 -21.09
N VAL A 148 24.07 -10.64 -20.04
CA VAL A 148 25.00 -9.95 -19.14
C VAL A 148 25.86 -10.94 -18.38
N THR A 149 25.29 -11.97 -17.76
CA THR A 149 26.02 -12.95 -16.96
C THR A 149 26.97 -13.81 -17.81
N ASN A 150 26.57 -14.15 -19.03
CA ASN A 150 27.40 -14.89 -19.96
C ASN A 150 28.60 -14.09 -20.49
N LYS A 151 28.45 -12.77 -20.60
CA LYS A 151 29.52 -11.89 -21.09
C LYS A 151 30.50 -11.50 -19.99
N VAL A 152 30.01 -11.23 -18.79
CA VAL A 152 30.82 -10.85 -17.63
C VAL A 152 31.20 -12.11 -16.87
N LYS A 153 32.35 -12.69 -17.19
CA LYS A 153 32.94 -13.77 -16.38
C LYS A 153 33.61 -13.14 -15.16
N TRP A 154 33.11 -13.41 -13.98
CA TRP A 154 33.73 -13.02 -12.69
C TRP A 154 34.88 -13.96 -12.36
#